data_bb0c5041aa161e4ed666e06f4c53e813
#
_entry.id   bb0c5041aa161e4ed666e06f4c53e813
#
_cell.length_a   1.000
_cell.length_b   1.000
_cell.length_c   1.000
_cell.angle_alpha   90.00
_cell.angle_beta   90.00
_cell.angle_gamma   90.00
#
_symmetry.space_group_name_H-M   'P 1'
#
loop_
_entity.id
_entity.type
_entity.pdbx_description
1 polymer ?
#
loop_
_entity_poly.entity_id
_entity_poly.type
_entity_poly.pdbx_seq_one_letter_code
_entity_poly.pdbx_strand_id
1 'polypeptide(L)'
;MTDRVLVLNCGSSSVKYRLYDGETIRDRGTVERVGEPGGGPADHAAAVRGILDRLDLTGLRAVGHRVVHGGRRFSQPVLVDDEVFAAIADLVPLAPLHNPANLAGIEVARRALPDVPQVAVFDTAFHHTLPEAAATYAIERDTAERYGIRRYGFHGTSHAYVSKRTAELLDRPYAELRTITLHLGNGASACAVDGGRSVATSMGMSPLEGLVMGTRSGDLDPTVIFHLRR
;
A
#
# COMPACT_ATOMS: atom_id res chain seq x y z
N MET A 1 -17.82 17.31 -17.56
CA MET A 1 -16.80 17.72 -16.56
C MET A 1 -15.73 16.63 -16.54
N THR A 2 -14.46 16.98 -16.65
CA THR A 2 -13.36 16.02 -16.59
C THR A 2 -13.21 15.53 -15.15
N ASP A 3 -13.28 14.20 -14.92
CA ASP A 3 -13.09 13.58 -13.60
C ASP A 3 -11.64 13.11 -13.47
N ARG A 4 -10.70 14.07 -13.43
CA ARG A 4 -9.29 13.76 -13.33
C ARG A 4 -8.89 13.37 -11.90
N VAL A 5 -8.13 12.28 -11.79
CA VAL A 5 -7.57 11.80 -10.53
C VAL A 5 -6.08 11.53 -10.73
N LEU A 6 -5.26 12.10 -9.87
CA LEU A 6 -3.84 11.79 -9.79
C LEU A 6 -3.61 10.70 -8.74
N VAL A 7 -2.92 9.63 -9.09
CA VAL A 7 -2.51 8.58 -8.16
C VAL A 7 -1.00 8.65 -7.95
N LEU A 8 -0.58 8.77 -6.71
CA LEU A 8 0.82 8.78 -6.27
C LEU A 8 1.14 7.52 -5.46
N ASN A 9 2.25 6.88 -5.80
CA ASN A 9 2.80 5.74 -5.09
C ASN A 9 4.27 6.00 -4.79
N CYS A 10 4.55 6.50 -3.59
CA CYS A 10 5.89 6.76 -3.08
C CYS A 10 6.47 5.48 -2.49
N GLY A 11 7.34 4.81 -3.23
CA GLY A 11 8.12 3.66 -2.76
C GLY A 11 9.38 4.09 -2.02
N SER A 12 10.22 3.14 -1.58
CA SER A 12 11.45 3.42 -0.82
C SER A 12 12.47 4.28 -1.60
N SER A 13 12.62 4.05 -2.91
CA SER A 13 13.58 4.74 -3.78
C SER A 13 12.96 5.22 -5.10
N SER A 14 11.64 5.25 -5.20
CA SER A 14 10.95 5.66 -6.41
C SER A 14 9.59 6.27 -6.14
N VAL A 15 9.14 7.16 -7.02
CA VAL A 15 7.76 7.67 -7.04
C VAL A 15 7.13 7.32 -8.38
N LYS A 16 6.07 6.53 -8.34
CA LYS A 16 5.24 6.21 -9.52
C LYS A 16 3.98 7.05 -9.47
N TYR A 17 3.56 7.54 -10.65
CA TYR A 17 2.31 8.28 -10.74
C TYR A 17 1.51 7.89 -11.97
N ARG A 18 0.20 8.12 -11.88
CA ARG A 18 -0.75 8.03 -12.99
C ARG A 18 -1.78 9.14 -12.87
N LEU A 19 -1.99 9.87 -13.95
CA LEU A 19 -3.08 10.82 -14.09
C LEU A 19 -4.18 10.18 -14.93
N TYR A 20 -5.34 10.02 -14.34
CA TYR A 20 -6.53 9.49 -14.98
C TYR A 20 -7.49 10.61 -15.38
N ASP A 21 -8.27 10.37 -16.43
CA ASP A 21 -9.46 11.12 -16.82
C ASP A 21 -10.56 10.08 -17.05
N GLY A 22 -11.44 9.90 -16.04
CA GLY A 22 -12.28 8.72 -15.94
C GLY A 22 -11.42 7.44 -15.86
N GLU A 23 -11.63 6.50 -16.77
CA GLU A 23 -10.83 5.25 -16.85
C GLU A 23 -9.59 5.37 -17.75
N THR A 24 -9.42 6.51 -18.45
CA THR A 24 -8.32 6.70 -19.39
C THR A 24 -7.08 7.25 -18.70
N ILE A 25 -5.93 6.61 -18.89
CA ILE A 25 -4.65 7.14 -18.43
C ILE A 25 -4.22 8.26 -19.38
N ARG A 26 -4.13 9.50 -18.88
CA ARG A 26 -3.64 10.67 -19.61
C ARG A 26 -2.13 10.80 -19.56
N ASP A 27 -1.57 10.55 -18.38
CA ASP A 27 -0.12 10.58 -18.17
C ASP A 27 0.27 9.55 -17.11
N ARG A 28 1.49 9.05 -17.21
CA ARG A 28 2.08 8.13 -16.25
C ARG A 28 3.59 8.19 -16.28
N GLY A 29 4.22 7.90 -15.17
CA GLY A 29 5.67 7.80 -15.13
C GLY A 29 6.19 7.25 -13.82
N THR A 30 7.50 7.10 -13.80
CA THR A 30 8.27 6.70 -12.63
C THR A 30 9.46 7.63 -12.50
N VAL A 31 9.65 8.15 -11.30
CA VAL A 31 10.87 8.84 -10.89
C VAL A 31 11.65 7.84 -10.04
N GLU A 32 12.81 7.44 -10.52
CA GLU A 32 13.66 6.43 -9.88
C GLU A 32 14.83 7.07 -9.13
N ARG A 33 15.51 6.27 -8.30
CA ARG A 33 16.74 6.63 -7.58
C ARG A 33 16.56 7.85 -6.67
N VAL A 34 15.39 7.96 -6.07
CA VAL A 34 15.06 9.04 -5.13
C VAL A 34 15.90 8.90 -3.87
N GLY A 35 16.64 9.96 -3.51
CA GLY A 35 17.53 9.96 -2.35
C GLY A 35 18.89 9.28 -2.57
N GLU A 36 19.18 8.80 -3.78
CA GLU A 36 20.47 8.20 -4.10
C GLU A 36 21.50 9.25 -4.54
N PRO A 37 22.74 9.19 -4.04
CA PRO A 37 23.80 10.11 -4.48
C PRO A 37 24.04 10.05 -5.99
N GLY A 38 23.95 11.20 -6.67
CA GLY A 38 24.21 11.31 -8.11
C GLY A 38 23.19 10.65 -9.03
N GLY A 39 22.02 10.27 -8.51
CA GLY A 39 21.08 9.45 -9.26
C GLY A 39 19.76 10.08 -9.66
N GLY A 40 19.15 10.87 -8.81
CA GLY A 40 17.79 11.36 -9.01
C GLY A 40 17.47 12.56 -8.11
N PRO A 41 16.19 12.84 -7.86
CA PRO A 41 15.79 13.85 -6.90
C PRO A 41 16.36 13.58 -5.51
N ALA A 42 16.68 14.65 -4.77
CA ALA A 42 17.29 14.56 -3.45
C ALA A 42 16.42 13.78 -2.44
N ASP A 43 15.11 13.88 -2.58
CA ASP A 43 14.13 13.23 -1.71
C ASP A 43 12.77 13.03 -2.42
N HIS A 44 11.84 12.37 -1.75
CA HIS A 44 10.49 12.14 -2.24
C HIS A 44 9.71 13.45 -2.44
N ALA A 45 9.99 14.46 -1.62
CA ALA A 45 9.34 15.76 -1.74
C ALA A 45 9.74 16.45 -3.05
N ALA A 46 11.03 16.43 -3.40
CA ALA A 46 11.52 16.96 -4.67
C ALA A 46 10.96 16.18 -5.87
N ALA A 47 10.87 14.84 -5.76
CA ALA A 47 10.30 14.01 -6.79
C ALA A 47 8.82 14.34 -7.06
N VAL A 48 8.01 14.45 -6.00
CA VAL A 48 6.58 14.77 -6.12
C VAL A 48 6.39 16.20 -6.66
N ARG A 49 7.13 17.21 -6.18
CA ARG A 49 7.08 18.55 -6.75
C ARG A 49 7.34 18.54 -8.26
N GLY A 50 8.43 17.90 -8.70
CA GLY A 50 8.75 17.81 -10.13
C GLY A 50 7.70 17.08 -10.97
N ILE A 51 6.93 16.13 -10.39
CA ILE A 51 5.78 15.51 -11.04
C ILE A 51 4.65 16.53 -11.18
N LEU A 52 4.28 17.22 -10.09
CA LEU A 52 3.17 18.19 -10.09
C LEU A 52 3.43 19.35 -11.03
N ASP A 53 4.65 19.88 -11.08
CA ASP A 53 5.05 20.99 -11.94
C ASP A 53 4.97 20.67 -13.44
N ARG A 54 5.08 19.39 -13.79
CA ARG A 54 5.06 18.92 -15.18
C ARG A 54 3.66 18.58 -15.71
N LEU A 55 2.73 18.22 -14.82
CA LEU A 55 1.42 17.73 -15.21
C LEU A 55 0.43 18.87 -15.47
N ASP A 56 -0.43 18.69 -16.48
CA ASP A 56 -1.65 19.50 -16.61
C ASP A 56 -2.70 19.00 -15.60
N LEU A 57 -2.79 19.69 -14.49
CA LEU A 57 -3.70 19.39 -13.38
C LEU A 57 -5.06 20.10 -13.48
N THR A 58 -5.36 20.72 -14.63
CA THR A 58 -6.64 21.40 -14.86
C THR A 58 -7.79 20.41 -14.70
N GLY A 59 -8.75 20.72 -13.84
CA GLY A 59 -9.90 19.86 -13.55
C GLY A 59 -9.60 18.66 -12.66
N LEU A 60 -8.46 18.67 -11.93
CA LEU A 60 -8.13 17.64 -10.96
C LEU A 60 -9.17 17.62 -9.81
N ARG A 61 -9.77 16.46 -9.55
CA ARG A 61 -10.81 16.26 -8.56
C ARG A 61 -10.29 15.69 -7.25
N ALA A 62 -9.23 14.89 -7.31
CA ALA A 62 -8.61 14.29 -6.13
C ALA A 62 -7.19 13.81 -6.43
N VAL A 63 -6.40 13.66 -5.36
CA VAL A 63 -5.13 12.91 -5.38
C VAL A 63 -5.28 11.69 -4.49
N GLY A 64 -5.03 10.51 -5.07
CA GLY A 64 -4.98 9.25 -4.34
C GLY A 64 -3.53 8.90 -3.97
N HIS A 65 -3.30 8.58 -2.69
CA HIS A 65 -2.00 8.19 -2.17
C HIS A 65 -2.04 6.74 -1.71
N ARG A 66 -1.17 5.91 -2.27
CA ARG A 66 -0.93 4.60 -1.68
C ARG A 66 -0.11 4.77 -0.40
N VAL A 67 -0.62 4.22 0.70
CA VAL A 67 0.06 4.12 1.98
C VAL A 67 0.24 2.64 2.31
N VAL A 68 1.46 2.24 2.66
CA VAL A 68 1.77 0.82 2.82
C VAL A 68 1.09 0.24 4.06
N HIS A 69 1.08 0.96 5.18
CA HIS A 69 0.55 0.41 6.43
C HIS A 69 -0.51 1.30 7.06
N GLY A 70 -1.72 0.76 7.20
CA GLY A 70 -2.87 1.42 7.84
C GLY A 70 -3.14 1.00 9.28
N GLY A 71 -2.33 0.06 9.83
CA GLY A 71 -2.52 -0.47 11.16
C GLY A 71 -3.89 -1.13 11.36
N ARG A 72 -4.39 -1.06 12.58
CA ARG A 72 -5.77 -1.45 12.92
C ARG A 72 -6.76 -0.30 12.69
N ARG A 73 -6.26 0.94 12.48
CA ARG A 73 -7.08 2.14 12.43
C ARG A 73 -7.76 2.32 11.07
N PHE A 74 -7.07 1.98 9.98
CA PHE A 74 -7.55 2.27 8.64
C PHE A 74 -7.93 0.99 7.89
N SER A 75 -9.25 0.77 7.76
CA SER A 75 -9.84 -0.37 7.06
C SER A 75 -10.47 0.00 5.71
N GLN A 76 -10.42 1.27 5.33
CA GLN A 76 -10.97 1.82 4.08
C GLN A 76 -10.20 3.07 3.65
N PRO A 77 -10.36 3.55 2.41
CA PRO A 77 -9.83 4.84 1.99
C PRO A 77 -10.37 5.98 2.85
N VAL A 78 -9.51 6.97 3.16
CA VAL A 78 -9.87 8.12 3.98
C VAL A 78 -9.37 9.42 3.38
N LEU A 79 -10.12 10.51 3.59
CA LEU A 79 -9.63 11.86 3.31
C LEU A 79 -8.52 12.23 4.30
N VAL A 80 -7.45 12.81 3.80
CA VAL A 80 -6.29 13.17 4.61
C VAL A 80 -6.43 14.59 5.12
N ASP A 81 -6.88 14.74 6.33
CA ASP A 81 -6.76 15.94 7.16
C ASP A 81 -5.52 15.87 8.07
N ASP A 82 -5.38 16.79 9.01
CA ASP A 82 -4.23 16.81 9.93
C ASP A 82 -4.27 15.66 10.95
N GLU A 83 -5.46 15.23 11.37
CA GLU A 83 -5.64 14.09 12.27
C GLU A 83 -5.25 12.78 11.59
N VAL A 84 -5.72 12.56 10.36
CA VAL A 84 -5.36 11.37 9.57
C VAL A 84 -3.87 11.36 9.24
N PHE A 85 -3.29 12.53 8.90
CA PHE A 85 -1.86 12.64 8.65
C PHE A 85 -1.03 12.26 9.87
N ALA A 86 -1.37 12.78 11.04
CA ALA A 86 -0.72 12.43 12.31
C ALA A 86 -0.88 10.93 12.64
N ALA A 87 -2.08 10.38 12.42
CA ALA A 87 -2.34 8.97 12.65
C ALA A 87 -1.53 8.04 11.72
N ILE A 88 -1.28 8.45 10.47
CA ILE A 88 -0.37 7.71 9.58
C ILE A 88 1.08 7.81 10.08
N ALA A 89 1.48 8.95 10.63
CA ALA A 89 2.80 9.13 11.22
C ALA A 89 3.02 8.22 12.45
N ASP A 90 2.01 8.05 13.29
CA ASP A 90 2.03 7.12 14.43
C ASP A 90 2.26 5.65 14.02
N LEU A 91 1.93 5.31 12.77
CA LEU A 91 2.14 3.97 12.21
C LEU A 91 3.53 3.75 11.59
N VAL A 92 4.40 4.76 11.58
CA VAL A 92 5.77 4.63 11.09
C VAL A 92 6.55 3.47 11.73
N PRO A 93 6.43 3.19 13.04
CA PRO A 93 7.10 2.03 13.65
C PRO A 93 6.71 0.68 13.05
N LEU A 94 5.52 0.54 12.46
CA LEU A 94 5.06 -0.68 11.79
C LEU A 94 5.58 -0.79 10.34
N ALA A 95 5.93 0.32 9.71
CA ALA A 95 6.44 0.36 8.33
C ALA A 95 7.53 1.44 8.16
N PRO A 96 8.67 1.34 8.88
CA PRO A 96 9.69 2.40 8.94
C PRO A 96 10.38 2.66 7.59
N LEU A 97 10.36 1.69 6.68
CA LEU A 97 10.95 1.82 5.34
C LEU A 97 9.98 2.39 4.30
N HIS A 98 8.69 2.53 4.61
CA HIS A 98 7.66 2.87 3.62
C HIS A 98 6.81 4.08 4.01
N ASN A 99 6.21 4.07 5.21
CA ASN A 99 5.30 5.14 5.61
C ASN A 99 5.95 6.54 5.62
N PRO A 100 7.24 6.73 5.98
CA PRO A 100 7.88 8.04 5.86
C PRO A 100 7.87 8.61 4.43
N ALA A 101 8.17 7.77 3.42
CA ALA A 101 8.13 8.18 2.02
C ALA A 101 6.69 8.51 1.57
N ASN A 102 5.70 7.74 2.03
CA ASN A 102 4.29 8.01 1.76
C ASN A 102 3.86 9.35 2.35
N LEU A 103 4.21 9.63 3.62
CA LEU A 103 3.92 10.90 4.29
C LEU A 103 4.56 12.10 3.59
N ALA A 104 5.82 11.99 3.17
CA ALA A 104 6.49 13.05 2.42
C ALA A 104 5.75 13.40 1.12
N GLY A 105 5.28 12.38 0.39
CA GLY A 105 4.46 12.57 -0.81
C GLY A 105 3.12 13.23 -0.54
N ILE A 106 2.42 12.81 0.51
CA ILE A 106 1.15 13.38 0.95
C ILE A 106 1.33 14.85 1.35
N GLU A 107 2.35 15.16 2.16
CA GLU A 107 2.62 16.52 2.64
C GLU A 107 2.85 17.50 1.50
N VAL A 108 3.67 17.10 0.51
CA VAL A 108 3.94 17.95 -0.65
C VAL A 108 2.69 18.15 -1.49
N ALA A 109 1.93 17.11 -1.77
CA ALA A 109 0.71 17.23 -2.55
C ALA A 109 -0.35 18.10 -1.85
N ARG A 110 -0.53 17.96 -0.53
CA ARG A 110 -1.43 18.81 0.27
C ARG A 110 -1.05 20.29 0.21
N ARG A 111 0.26 20.60 0.30
CA ARG A 111 0.74 21.99 0.23
C ARG A 111 0.64 22.59 -1.16
N ALA A 112 0.91 21.79 -2.20
CA ALA A 112 0.86 22.24 -3.59
C ALA A 112 -0.58 22.38 -4.12
N LEU A 113 -1.51 21.60 -3.58
CA LEU A 113 -2.89 21.47 -4.04
C LEU A 113 -3.86 21.56 -2.84
N PRO A 114 -3.93 22.72 -2.14
CA PRO A 114 -4.68 22.85 -0.90
C PRO A 114 -6.19 22.68 -1.08
N ASP A 115 -6.72 23.01 -2.25
CA ASP A 115 -8.14 22.91 -2.56
C ASP A 115 -8.55 21.56 -3.18
N VAL A 116 -7.57 20.65 -3.39
CA VAL A 116 -7.84 19.34 -3.99
C VAL A 116 -7.84 18.27 -2.89
N PRO A 117 -8.93 17.50 -2.75
CA PRO A 117 -9.01 16.42 -1.77
C PRO A 117 -7.86 15.41 -1.94
N GLN A 118 -7.22 15.07 -0.83
CA GLN A 118 -6.18 14.05 -0.77
C GLN A 118 -6.76 12.79 -0.11
N VAL A 119 -6.59 11.63 -0.72
CA VAL A 119 -7.17 10.36 -0.25
C VAL A 119 -6.05 9.36 -0.01
N ALA A 120 -5.95 8.85 1.20
CA ALA A 120 -5.04 7.74 1.53
C ALA A 120 -5.74 6.39 1.31
N VAL A 121 -5.05 5.48 0.63
CA VAL A 121 -5.50 4.10 0.37
C VAL A 121 -4.42 3.16 0.90
N PHE A 122 -4.80 2.26 1.80
CA PHE A 122 -3.86 1.44 2.56
C PHE A 122 -3.75 0.02 1.99
N ASP A 123 -2.51 -0.47 1.83
CA ASP A 123 -2.29 -1.85 1.38
C ASP A 123 -2.86 -2.88 2.35
N THR A 124 -2.92 -2.56 3.64
CA THR A 124 -3.44 -3.45 4.68
C THR A 124 -4.96 -3.44 4.79
N ALA A 125 -5.66 -2.44 4.23
CA ALA A 125 -7.08 -2.22 4.47
C ALA A 125 -7.96 -3.40 4.04
N PHE A 126 -7.70 -3.99 2.88
CA PHE A 126 -8.48 -5.14 2.38
C PHE A 126 -8.42 -6.36 3.30
N HIS A 127 -7.28 -6.53 3.98
CA HIS A 127 -7.04 -7.65 4.90
C HIS A 127 -7.61 -7.41 6.31
N HIS A 128 -8.31 -6.30 6.54
CA HIS A 128 -8.96 -6.02 7.82
C HIS A 128 -10.04 -7.07 8.17
N THR A 129 -10.55 -7.77 7.16
CA THR A 129 -11.53 -8.85 7.29
C THR A 129 -10.94 -10.21 7.64
N LEU A 130 -9.60 -10.32 7.80
CA LEU A 130 -8.98 -11.58 8.22
C LEU A 130 -9.59 -12.10 9.51
N PRO A 131 -10.00 -13.38 9.57
CA PRO A 131 -10.40 -14.02 10.80
C PRO A 131 -9.29 -13.94 11.86
N GLU A 132 -9.65 -13.86 13.14
CA GLU A 132 -8.67 -13.75 14.22
C GLU A 132 -7.64 -14.89 14.17
N ALA A 133 -8.10 -16.12 13.94
CA ALA A 133 -7.21 -17.27 13.82
C ALA A 133 -6.16 -17.15 12.68
N ALA A 134 -6.51 -16.46 11.58
CA ALA A 134 -5.57 -16.21 10.48
C ALA A 134 -4.66 -14.99 10.72
N ALA A 135 -5.04 -14.11 11.63
CA ALA A 135 -4.33 -12.88 11.91
C ALA A 135 -3.41 -12.97 13.14
N THR A 136 -3.60 -13.96 14.01
CA THR A 136 -2.89 -14.10 15.27
C THR A 136 -1.61 -14.90 15.11
N TYR A 137 -0.50 -14.39 15.65
CA TYR A 137 0.73 -15.15 15.82
C TYR A 137 0.73 -15.90 17.16
N ALA A 138 1.41 -17.05 17.20
CA ALA A 138 1.56 -17.87 18.40
C ALA A 138 2.60 -17.28 19.38
N ILE A 139 2.31 -16.09 19.90
CA ILE A 139 3.08 -15.40 20.93
C ILE A 139 2.15 -15.00 22.07
N GLU A 140 2.72 -14.57 23.20
CA GLU A 140 1.94 -14.09 24.32
C GLU A 140 0.99 -12.97 23.91
N ARG A 141 -0.27 -13.05 24.35
CA ARG A 141 -1.35 -12.16 23.91
C ARG A 141 -1.10 -10.70 24.31
N ASP A 142 -0.72 -10.48 25.57
CA ASP A 142 -0.48 -9.11 26.08
C ASP A 142 0.68 -8.45 25.33
N THR A 143 1.70 -9.23 24.98
CA THR A 143 2.82 -8.76 24.15
C THR A 143 2.35 -8.42 22.75
N ALA A 144 1.55 -9.29 22.12
CA ALA A 144 0.99 -9.02 20.80
C ALA A 144 0.13 -7.76 20.77
N GLU A 145 -0.73 -7.59 21.78
CA GLU A 145 -1.61 -6.42 21.91
C GLU A 145 -0.80 -5.14 22.14
N ARG A 146 0.14 -5.17 23.09
CA ARG A 146 0.99 -4.02 23.44
C ARG A 146 1.79 -3.48 22.26
N TYR A 147 2.30 -4.35 21.40
CA TYR A 147 3.15 -3.97 20.27
C TYR A 147 2.41 -3.99 18.92
N GLY A 148 1.11 -4.22 18.91
CA GLY A 148 0.31 -4.29 17.70
C GLY A 148 0.72 -5.42 16.75
N ILE A 149 1.25 -6.53 17.30
CA ILE A 149 1.76 -7.66 16.51
C ILE A 149 0.60 -8.52 16.05
N ARG A 150 0.42 -8.56 14.73
CA ARG A 150 -0.53 -9.46 14.06
C ARG A 150 -0.18 -9.56 12.58
N ARG A 151 -0.78 -10.51 11.87
CA ARG A 151 -0.78 -10.51 10.41
C ARG A 151 -1.68 -9.36 9.91
N TYR A 152 -1.09 -8.40 9.20
CA TYR A 152 -1.81 -7.32 8.54
C TYR A 152 -2.09 -7.65 7.07
N GLY A 153 -1.13 -8.30 6.39
CA GLY A 153 -1.19 -8.51 4.96
C GLY A 153 -0.97 -7.21 4.16
N PHE A 154 -0.57 -7.34 2.92
CA PHE A 154 -0.23 -6.20 2.05
C PHE A 154 -0.73 -6.46 0.63
N HIS A 155 -0.51 -5.49 -0.27
CA HIS A 155 -1.04 -5.51 -1.63
C HIS A 155 -2.58 -5.60 -1.68
N GLY A 156 -3.26 -5.19 -0.61
CA GLY A 156 -4.70 -5.34 -0.46
C GLY A 156 -5.50 -4.69 -1.58
N THR A 157 -5.07 -3.51 -2.04
CA THR A 157 -5.70 -2.84 -3.20
C THR A 157 -5.65 -3.70 -4.46
N SER A 158 -4.52 -4.39 -4.69
CA SER A 158 -4.36 -5.31 -5.82
C SER A 158 -5.26 -6.54 -5.68
N HIS A 159 -5.27 -7.17 -4.49
CA HIS A 159 -6.10 -8.34 -4.24
C HIS A 159 -7.60 -8.03 -4.33
N ALA A 160 -8.03 -6.90 -3.78
CA ALA A 160 -9.41 -6.43 -3.90
C ALA A 160 -9.82 -6.18 -5.35
N TYR A 161 -8.97 -5.49 -6.11
CA TYR A 161 -9.23 -5.19 -7.51
C TYR A 161 -9.33 -6.47 -8.35
N VAL A 162 -8.32 -7.35 -8.26
CA VAL A 162 -8.25 -8.57 -9.06
C VAL A 162 -9.41 -9.51 -8.71
N SER A 163 -9.75 -9.70 -7.44
CA SER A 163 -10.85 -10.57 -7.06
C SER A 163 -12.22 -10.05 -7.55
N LYS A 164 -12.43 -8.72 -7.47
CA LYS A 164 -13.64 -8.09 -8.03
C LYS A 164 -13.68 -8.23 -9.55
N ARG A 165 -12.56 -7.94 -10.22
CA ARG A 165 -12.47 -8.06 -11.68
C ARG A 165 -12.68 -9.48 -12.16
N THR A 166 -12.26 -10.48 -11.39
CA THR A 166 -12.52 -11.91 -11.67
C THR A 166 -14.02 -12.20 -11.67
N ALA A 167 -14.76 -11.67 -10.70
CA ALA A 167 -16.23 -11.84 -10.66
C ALA A 167 -16.91 -11.25 -11.89
N GLU A 168 -16.50 -10.04 -12.28
CA GLU A 168 -17.00 -9.38 -13.49
C GLU A 168 -16.70 -10.17 -14.76
N LEU A 169 -15.47 -10.69 -14.91
CA LEU A 169 -15.06 -11.50 -16.08
C LEU A 169 -15.78 -12.85 -16.18
N LEU A 170 -16.15 -13.42 -15.02
CA LEU A 170 -16.90 -14.68 -14.96
C LEU A 170 -18.42 -14.49 -15.01
N ASP A 171 -18.88 -13.24 -15.05
CA ASP A 171 -20.31 -12.87 -14.94
C ASP A 171 -20.99 -13.57 -13.75
N ARG A 172 -20.34 -13.48 -12.57
CA ARG A 172 -20.83 -14.09 -11.33
C ARG A 172 -20.90 -13.08 -10.20
N PRO A 173 -21.89 -13.20 -9.29
CA PRO A 173 -21.98 -12.34 -8.12
C PRO A 173 -20.70 -12.44 -7.26
N TYR A 174 -20.09 -11.30 -6.97
CA TYR A 174 -18.83 -11.24 -6.19
C TYR A 174 -18.96 -11.88 -4.80
N ALA A 175 -20.14 -11.73 -4.18
CA ALA A 175 -20.43 -12.28 -2.86
C ALA A 175 -20.49 -13.84 -2.83
N GLU A 176 -20.63 -14.50 -3.98
CA GLU A 176 -20.70 -15.96 -4.09
C GLU A 176 -19.38 -16.59 -4.54
N LEU A 177 -18.38 -15.75 -4.82
CA LEU A 177 -17.15 -16.22 -5.44
C LEU A 177 -16.06 -16.48 -4.40
N ARG A 178 -15.43 -17.63 -4.50
CA ARG A 178 -14.18 -17.95 -3.80
C ARG A 178 -13.03 -17.91 -4.78
N THR A 179 -12.02 -17.08 -4.50
CA THR A 179 -10.87 -16.91 -5.37
C THR A 179 -9.58 -16.94 -4.60
N ILE A 180 -8.51 -17.37 -5.25
CA ILE A 180 -7.15 -17.13 -4.82
C ILE A 180 -6.55 -16.12 -5.80
N THR A 181 -6.10 -14.99 -5.28
CA THR A 181 -5.46 -13.95 -6.06
C THR A 181 -3.97 -13.94 -5.79
N LEU A 182 -3.18 -13.72 -6.84
CA LEU A 182 -1.73 -13.64 -6.77
C LEU A 182 -1.28 -12.25 -7.24
N HIS A 183 -0.52 -11.57 -6.40
CA HIS A 183 0.22 -10.36 -6.77
C HIS A 183 1.67 -10.76 -6.96
N LEU A 184 2.13 -10.79 -8.21
CA LEU A 184 3.47 -11.28 -8.59
C LEU A 184 4.27 -10.14 -9.23
N GLY A 185 5.02 -9.44 -8.42
CA GLY A 185 5.95 -8.38 -8.81
C GLY A 185 7.30 -8.59 -8.11
N ASN A 186 8.07 -7.51 -7.90
CA ASN A 186 9.27 -7.55 -7.05
C ASN A 186 8.92 -7.93 -5.60
N GLY A 187 7.78 -7.45 -5.07
CA GLY A 187 7.08 -8.04 -3.95
C GLY A 187 6.03 -9.02 -4.46
N ALA A 188 5.84 -10.14 -3.77
CA ALA A 188 4.86 -11.16 -4.14
C ALA A 188 4.00 -11.57 -2.93
N SER A 189 2.72 -11.79 -3.18
CA SER A 189 1.79 -12.30 -2.17
C SER A 189 0.64 -13.08 -2.80
N ALA A 190 0.07 -13.99 -2.02
CA ALA A 190 -1.16 -14.70 -2.30
C ALA A 190 -2.23 -14.27 -1.30
N CYS A 191 -3.49 -14.26 -1.73
CA CYS A 191 -4.63 -13.98 -0.86
C CYS A 191 -5.80 -14.88 -1.24
N ALA A 192 -6.41 -15.52 -0.24
CA ALA A 192 -7.69 -16.18 -0.38
C ALA A 192 -8.81 -15.18 -0.07
N VAL A 193 -9.74 -15.08 -1.00
CA VAL A 193 -10.88 -14.17 -0.94
C VAL A 193 -12.18 -15.00 -1.00
N ASP A 194 -13.05 -14.82 -0.02
CA ASP A 194 -14.36 -15.45 0.05
C ASP A 194 -15.45 -14.37 0.12
N GLY A 195 -16.31 -14.34 -0.88
CA GLY A 195 -17.39 -13.36 -0.97
C GLY A 195 -16.90 -11.90 -0.90
N GLY A 196 -15.76 -11.58 -1.50
CA GLY A 196 -15.17 -10.25 -1.47
C GLY A 196 -14.38 -9.90 -0.21
N ARG A 197 -14.19 -10.85 0.72
CA ARG A 197 -13.47 -10.66 1.97
C ARG A 197 -12.14 -11.41 1.95
N SER A 198 -11.05 -10.78 2.36
CA SER A 198 -9.79 -11.47 2.61
C SER A 198 -9.94 -12.41 3.81
N VAL A 199 -9.71 -13.71 3.60
CA VAL A 199 -9.81 -14.74 4.65
C VAL A 199 -8.46 -15.35 5.00
N ALA A 200 -7.47 -15.26 4.10
CA ALA A 200 -6.08 -15.61 4.36
C ALA A 200 -5.17 -14.82 3.40
N THR A 201 -3.96 -14.52 3.84
CA THR A 201 -2.94 -13.89 2.99
C THR A 201 -1.55 -14.35 3.40
N SER A 202 -0.62 -14.38 2.45
CA SER A 202 0.72 -14.91 2.68
C SER A 202 1.64 -13.92 3.41
N MET A 203 1.50 -12.61 3.20
CA MET A 203 2.29 -11.61 3.92
C MET A 203 1.79 -11.44 5.36
N GLY A 204 2.70 -11.16 6.28
CA GLY A 204 2.45 -11.13 7.71
C GLY A 204 2.30 -9.75 8.32
N MET A 205 2.98 -9.55 9.45
CA MET A 205 3.09 -8.25 10.13
C MET A 205 3.80 -7.22 9.23
N SER A 206 4.77 -7.68 8.46
CA SER A 206 5.48 -6.90 7.46
C SER A 206 5.39 -7.57 6.08
N PRO A 207 5.78 -6.89 4.98
CA PRO A 207 5.79 -7.49 3.65
C PRO A 207 7.02 -8.40 3.42
N LEU A 208 7.49 -9.11 4.45
CA LEU A 208 8.62 -10.05 4.38
C LEU A 208 8.16 -11.51 4.35
N GLU A 209 7.19 -11.87 5.21
CA GLU A 209 6.65 -13.23 5.36
C GLU A 209 5.92 -13.69 4.10
N GLY A 210 5.85 -14.99 3.87
CA GLY A 210 5.10 -15.64 2.81
C GLY A 210 5.96 -16.11 1.65
N LEU A 211 5.61 -15.71 0.43
CA LEU A 211 6.28 -16.17 -0.78
C LEU A 211 7.72 -15.65 -0.89
N VAL A 212 8.60 -16.44 -1.52
CA VAL A 212 9.92 -15.96 -1.95
C VAL A 212 9.74 -14.84 -2.97
N MET A 213 10.50 -13.75 -2.81
CA MET A 213 10.40 -12.54 -3.61
C MET A 213 11.77 -12.18 -4.22
N GLY A 214 11.81 -11.15 -5.05
CA GLY A 214 13.05 -10.73 -5.72
C GLY A 214 14.20 -10.38 -4.75
N THR A 215 13.90 -9.73 -3.62
CA THR A 215 14.91 -9.27 -2.63
C THR A 215 14.55 -9.64 -1.19
N ARG A 216 13.55 -10.49 -0.99
CA ARG A 216 13.06 -10.92 0.33
C ARG A 216 12.90 -12.42 0.35
N SER A 217 13.31 -13.06 1.45
CA SER A 217 13.31 -14.51 1.60
C SER A 217 11.93 -15.17 1.59
N GLY A 218 10.88 -14.42 1.93
CA GLY A 218 9.62 -15.05 2.32
C GLY A 218 9.76 -15.78 3.65
N ASP A 219 9.00 -16.87 3.82
CA ASP A 219 9.06 -17.70 5.01
C ASP A 219 10.44 -18.34 5.16
N LEU A 220 11.04 -18.14 6.32
CA LEU A 220 12.34 -18.67 6.68
C LEU A 220 12.30 -19.10 8.14
N ASP A 221 12.80 -20.31 8.43
CA ASP A 221 13.06 -20.73 9.81
C ASP A 221 14.09 -19.79 10.45
N PRO A 222 13.75 -19.08 11.54
CA PRO A 222 14.67 -18.15 12.20
C PRO A 222 16.00 -18.80 12.62
N THR A 223 16.03 -20.11 12.89
CA THR A 223 17.24 -20.83 13.27
C THR A 223 18.32 -20.83 12.18
N VAL A 224 17.93 -20.67 10.91
CA VAL A 224 18.87 -20.53 9.78
C VAL A 224 19.81 -19.33 9.98
N ILE A 225 19.27 -18.20 10.49
CA ILE A 225 20.07 -16.99 10.75
C ILE A 225 21.15 -17.27 11.78
N PHE A 226 20.80 -17.95 12.87
CA PHE A 226 21.75 -18.32 13.93
C PHE A 226 22.74 -19.38 13.47
N HIS A 227 22.30 -20.33 12.61
CA HIS A 227 23.18 -21.36 12.06
C HIS A 227 24.27 -20.76 11.14
N LEU A 228 23.91 -19.81 10.30
CA LEU A 228 24.85 -19.14 9.38
C LEU A 228 25.80 -18.16 10.06
N ARG A 229 25.53 -17.74 11.30
CA ARG A 229 26.41 -16.84 12.07
C ARG A 229 27.44 -17.57 12.95
N ARG A 230 27.47 -18.88 12.93
CA ARG A 230 28.53 -19.70 13.58
C ARG A 230 29.76 -19.75 12.70
#